data_9c9331eeba7d1211efaf635a141ebc0a
#
_entry.id   9c9331eeba7d1211efaf635a141ebc0a
#
_cell.length_a   1.000
_cell.length_b   1.000
_cell.length_c   1.000
_cell.angle_alpha   90.00
_cell.angle_beta   90.00
_cell.angle_gamma   90.00
#
_symmetry.space_group_name_H-M   'P 1'
#
loop_
_entity.id
_entity.type
_entity.pdbx_description
1 polymer ?
#
loop_
_entity_poly.entity_id
_entity_poly.type
_entity_poly.pdbx_seq_one_letter_code
_entity_poly.pdbx_strand_id
1 'polypeptide(L)'
;IYDVAIDPLMNMFTRGNTNDGGGWNIRFIHHIQSGQYGYPMLFKHFTDEIIPALQDLGGGSGTGALFLQEPTWPEKFNNVPMMCDWGRSQLIIHRVTPDGASFTQKPENFIRLAQIADVDVDGSGRLYGAAWDGAGYSGNPKKGYVQRYVPKGWKFRRFPDPAKLKDKALVELLRSASATARTAASQELLNRPAVAKDVAAVAVDRTASLESRVAAIFTYKQME
;
A
#
# COMPACT_ATOMS: atom_id res chain seq x y z
N ILE A 1 9.22 -10.25 -4.95
CA ILE A 1 8.24 -9.22 -4.51
C ILE A 1 6.87 -9.73 -4.87
N TYR A 2 5.99 -9.82 -3.88
CA TYR A 2 4.59 -10.21 -4.09
C TYR A 2 3.70 -8.98 -4.27
N ASP A 3 3.98 -7.92 -3.49
CA ASP A 3 3.17 -6.72 -3.47
C ASP A 3 3.98 -5.50 -3.03
N VAL A 4 3.42 -4.31 -3.21
CA VAL A 4 4.06 -3.03 -2.91
C VAL A 4 3.08 -2.08 -2.22
N ALA A 5 3.48 -1.51 -1.09
CA ALA A 5 2.78 -0.39 -0.48
C ALA A 5 3.29 0.91 -1.11
N ILE A 6 2.37 1.70 -1.66
CA ILE A 6 2.68 2.98 -2.29
C ILE A 6 2.06 4.09 -1.45
N ASP A 7 2.88 4.99 -0.94
CA ASP A 7 2.39 6.14 -0.20
C ASP A 7 1.79 7.21 -1.14
N PRO A 8 1.05 8.17 -0.60
CA PRO A 8 0.43 9.22 -1.43
C PRO A 8 1.40 10.12 -2.19
N LEU A 9 2.69 10.07 -1.87
CA LEU A 9 3.76 10.81 -2.55
C LEU A 9 4.55 9.93 -3.52
N MET A 10 4.03 8.71 -3.79
CA MET A 10 4.59 7.72 -4.71
C MET A 10 5.88 7.04 -4.22
N ASN A 11 6.20 7.12 -2.94
CA ASN A 11 7.24 6.26 -2.37
C ASN A 11 6.75 4.82 -2.30
N MET A 12 7.59 3.89 -2.73
CA MET A 12 7.26 2.47 -2.84
C MET A 12 8.03 1.67 -1.79
N PHE A 13 7.30 0.86 -1.02
CA PHE A 13 7.89 0.01 0.01
C PHE A 13 7.50 -1.44 -0.22
N THR A 14 8.45 -2.35 -0.02
CA THR A 14 8.18 -3.78 -0.04
C THR A 14 8.78 -4.49 1.16
N ARG A 15 8.14 -5.59 1.54
CA ARG A 15 8.71 -6.60 2.40
C ARG A 15 9.12 -7.78 1.51
N GLY A 16 10.42 -8.04 1.44
CA GLY A 16 10.96 -9.09 0.60
C GLY A 16 10.51 -10.47 1.06
N ASN A 17 10.85 -11.48 0.29
CA ASN A 17 10.70 -12.87 0.64
C ASN A 17 12.07 -13.53 0.82
N THR A 18 12.14 -14.65 1.54
CA THR A 18 13.33 -15.49 1.57
C THR A 18 13.53 -16.14 0.20
N ASN A 19 14.75 -16.52 -0.11
CA ASN A 19 14.95 -17.40 -1.25
C ASN A 19 14.55 -18.84 -0.89
N ASP A 20 14.22 -19.63 -1.90
CA ASP A 20 13.76 -21.02 -1.73
C ASP A 20 14.85 -21.97 -1.16
N GLY A 21 16.12 -21.57 -1.17
CA GLY A 21 17.22 -22.34 -0.63
C GLY A 21 17.72 -21.90 0.75
N GLY A 22 17.06 -20.95 1.38
CA GLY A 22 17.49 -20.37 2.66
C GLY A 22 18.71 -19.43 2.55
N GLY A 23 19.01 -18.71 3.60
CA GLY A 23 20.18 -17.84 3.72
C GLY A 23 20.04 -16.46 3.08
N TRP A 24 18.85 -16.06 2.66
CA TRP A 24 18.49 -14.70 2.30
C TRP A 24 17.37 -14.24 3.22
N ASN A 25 17.65 -13.25 4.03
CA ASN A 25 16.66 -12.70 4.95
C ASN A 25 15.60 -11.88 4.23
N ILE A 26 14.42 -11.77 4.82
CA ILE A 26 13.44 -10.76 4.44
C ILE A 26 14.01 -9.39 4.72
N ARG A 27 13.85 -8.49 3.77
CA ARG A 27 14.30 -7.10 3.87
C ARG A 27 13.13 -6.16 3.67
N PHE A 28 13.04 -5.11 4.46
CA PHE A 28 12.15 -4.00 4.20
C PHE A 28 12.89 -2.97 3.34
N ILE A 29 12.34 -2.67 2.18
CA ILE A 29 13.01 -1.93 1.12
C ILE A 29 12.18 -0.72 0.72
N HIS A 30 12.83 0.44 0.61
CA HIS A 30 12.34 1.59 -0.14
C HIS A 30 12.87 1.50 -1.57
N HIS A 31 11.96 1.49 -2.54
CA HIS A 31 12.33 1.38 -3.96
C HIS A 31 12.54 2.75 -4.56
N ILE A 32 13.65 2.91 -5.26
CA ILE A 32 13.96 4.07 -6.08
C ILE A 32 14.09 3.67 -7.55
N GLN A 33 13.89 4.61 -8.44
CA GLN A 33 13.99 4.36 -9.88
C GLN A 33 15.36 3.78 -10.25
N SER A 34 15.37 2.74 -11.08
CA SER A 34 16.57 2.02 -11.52
C SER A 34 17.41 1.37 -10.40
N GLY A 35 16.86 1.25 -9.19
CA GLY A 35 17.55 0.62 -8.06
C GLY A 35 17.75 -0.88 -8.25
N GLN A 36 18.93 -1.39 -7.89
CA GLN A 36 19.23 -2.82 -7.81
C GLN A 36 19.19 -3.28 -6.37
N TYR A 37 18.44 -4.36 -6.09
CA TYR A 37 18.19 -4.85 -4.73
C TYR A 37 18.69 -6.29 -4.52
N GLY A 38 19.43 -6.83 -5.49
CA GLY A 38 20.23 -8.03 -5.37
C GLY A 38 19.67 -9.31 -5.95
N TYR A 39 18.36 -9.53 -5.99
CA TYR A 39 17.78 -10.75 -6.55
C TYR A 39 17.15 -10.51 -7.93
N PRO A 40 17.33 -11.39 -8.90
CA PRO A 40 18.16 -12.62 -8.90
C PRO A 40 19.62 -12.38 -9.28
N MET A 41 19.97 -11.22 -9.86
CA MET A 41 21.25 -11.01 -10.55
C MET A 41 22.45 -10.90 -9.61
N LEU A 42 22.30 -10.16 -8.48
CA LEU A 42 23.37 -9.90 -7.53
C LEU A 42 23.18 -10.71 -6.23
N PHE A 43 22.47 -11.82 -6.31
CA PHE A 43 22.08 -12.62 -5.17
C PHE A 43 23.30 -13.16 -4.41
N LYS A 44 23.47 -12.76 -3.15
CA LYS A 44 24.58 -13.10 -2.23
C LYS A 44 25.99 -12.73 -2.73
N HIS A 45 26.12 -12.22 -3.92
CA HIS A 45 27.35 -11.74 -4.47
C HIS A 45 27.22 -10.23 -4.65
N PHE A 46 28.32 -9.52 -4.68
CA PHE A 46 28.35 -8.08 -4.96
C PHE A 46 27.39 -7.26 -4.05
N THR A 47 27.38 -7.57 -2.76
CA THR A 47 26.51 -6.89 -1.79
C THR A 47 26.74 -5.38 -1.73
N ASP A 48 27.93 -4.92 -2.08
CA ASP A 48 28.30 -3.51 -2.12
C ASP A 48 27.75 -2.79 -3.38
N GLU A 49 27.24 -3.55 -4.34
CA GLU A 49 26.65 -3.02 -5.59
C GLU A 49 25.12 -2.93 -5.53
N ILE A 50 24.50 -3.34 -4.44
CA ILE A 50 23.05 -3.26 -4.27
C ILE A 50 22.66 -2.13 -3.33
N ILE A 51 21.46 -1.59 -3.56
CA ILE A 51 20.90 -0.61 -2.63
C ILE A 51 20.58 -1.31 -1.31
N PRO A 52 21.09 -0.82 -0.18
CA PRO A 52 20.83 -1.42 1.11
C PRO A 52 19.35 -1.35 1.47
N ALA A 53 18.85 -2.38 2.14
CA ALA A 53 17.52 -2.36 2.72
C ALA A 53 17.44 -1.34 3.87
N LEU A 54 16.25 -0.81 4.14
CA LEU A 54 16.00 -0.01 5.33
C LEU A 54 16.20 -0.85 6.61
N GLN A 55 15.89 -2.13 6.53
CA GLN A 55 16.16 -3.09 7.60
C GLN A 55 16.16 -4.52 7.08
N ASP A 56 17.10 -5.32 7.61
CA ASP A 56 17.06 -6.78 7.58
C ASP A 56 16.09 -7.27 8.67
N LEU A 57 15.14 -8.10 8.30
CA LEU A 57 14.06 -8.58 9.17
C LEU A 57 14.20 -10.06 9.55
N GLY A 58 15.28 -10.73 9.13
CA GLY A 58 15.49 -12.16 9.36
C GLY A 58 14.56 -13.04 8.53
N GLY A 59 14.28 -14.25 9.00
CA GLY A 59 13.41 -15.20 8.31
C GLY A 59 11.95 -14.77 8.25
N GLY A 60 11.21 -15.29 7.29
CA GLY A 60 9.77 -15.03 7.10
C GLY A 60 9.37 -15.15 5.62
N SER A 61 8.20 -14.68 5.27
CA SER A 61 7.69 -14.70 3.88
C SER A 61 6.77 -13.50 3.67
N GLY A 62 7.29 -12.44 3.05
CA GLY A 62 6.50 -11.26 2.69
C GLY A 62 5.47 -11.60 1.60
N THR A 63 4.24 -11.14 1.77
CA THR A 63 3.13 -11.33 0.83
C THR A 63 2.45 -9.98 0.56
N GLY A 64 1.15 -9.82 0.78
CA GLY A 64 0.42 -8.60 0.48
C GLY A 64 0.93 -7.35 1.20
N ALA A 65 0.69 -6.20 0.63
CA ALA A 65 1.11 -4.90 1.14
C ALA A 65 0.04 -3.83 0.92
N LEU A 66 -0.03 -2.87 1.83
CA LEU A 66 -0.94 -1.73 1.75
C LEU A 66 -0.29 -0.51 2.40
N PHE A 67 -0.44 0.67 1.81
CA PHE A 67 -0.24 1.92 2.55
C PHE A 67 -1.60 2.39 3.08
N LEU A 68 -1.82 2.25 4.37
CA LEU A 68 -3.09 2.65 4.97
C LEU A 68 -3.14 4.16 5.16
N GLN A 69 -4.05 4.84 4.46
CA GLN A 69 -4.38 6.24 4.67
C GLN A 69 -5.90 6.42 4.56
N GLU A 70 -6.57 6.18 5.69
CA GLU A 70 -8.02 6.26 5.79
C GLU A 70 -8.45 7.05 7.02
N PRO A 71 -9.26 8.12 6.89
CA PRO A 71 -9.62 9.02 7.99
C PRO A 71 -10.47 8.35 9.08
N THR A 72 -10.96 7.14 8.83
CA THR A 72 -11.69 6.33 9.82
C THR A 72 -10.80 5.58 10.79
N TRP A 73 -9.49 5.49 10.48
CA TRP A 73 -8.50 4.82 11.33
C TRP A 73 -7.83 5.80 12.27
N PRO A 74 -7.56 5.41 13.52
CA PRO A 74 -6.78 6.22 14.46
C PRO A 74 -5.38 6.55 13.87
N GLU A 75 -4.89 7.75 14.14
CA GLU A 75 -3.60 8.24 13.62
C GLU A 75 -2.44 7.26 13.85
N LYS A 76 -2.39 6.62 15.04
CA LYS A 76 -1.35 5.63 15.36
C LYS A 76 -1.30 4.42 14.43
N PHE A 77 -2.34 4.16 13.64
CA PHE A 77 -2.42 3.06 12.67
C PHE A 77 -2.58 3.56 11.24
N ASN A 78 -2.51 4.87 11.04
CA ASN A 78 -2.75 5.52 9.75
C ASN A 78 -1.45 6.10 9.20
N ASN A 79 -1.43 6.42 7.90
CA ASN A 79 -0.26 6.96 7.20
C ASN A 79 0.98 6.07 7.33
N VAL A 80 0.81 4.76 7.19
CA VAL A 80 1.87 3.76 7.38
C VAL A 80 1.79 2.64 6.34
N PRO A 81 2.94 2.13 5.86
CA PRO A 81 2.98 0.87 5.16
C PRO A 81 2.61 -0.29 6.09
N MET A 82 1.71 -1.13 5.64
CA MET A 82 1.34 -2.40 6.27
C MET A 82 1.78 -3.54 5.37
N MET A 83 2.45 -4.54 5.94
CA MET A 83 3.02 -5.66 5.22
C MET A 83 2.59 -6.98 5.83
N CYS A 84 2.09 -7.88 5.01
CA CYS A 84 1.80 -9.24 5.40
C CYS A 84 3.10 -10.06 5.47
N ASP A 85 3.22 -10.88 6.51
CA ASP A 85 4.23 -11.93 6.62
C ASP A 85 3.53 -13.27 6.79
N TRP A 86 3.45 -14.02 5.72
CA TRP A 86 2.81 -15.33 5.67
C TRP A 86 3.49 -16.31 6.61
N GLY A 87 4.82 -16.36 6.60
CA GLY A 87 5.60 -17.28 7.42
C GLY A 87 5.44 -17.02 8.92
N ARG A 88 5.24 -15.77 9.31
CA ARG A 88 5.02 -15.37 10.72
C ARG A 88 3.55 -15.25 11.10
N SER A 89 2.63 -15.40 10.13
CA SER A 89 1.19 -15.21 10.35
C SER A 89 0.87 -13.83 10.95
N GLN A 90 1.47 -12.78 10.40
CA GLN A 90 1.45 -11.45 10.98
C GLN A 90 1.24 -10.36 9.94
N LEU A 91 0.31 -9.43 10.18
CA LEU A 91 0.29 -8.11 9.54
C LEU A 91 1.15 -7.17 10.38
N ILE A 92 2.11 -6.52 9.73
CA ILE A 92 3.11 -5.69 10.39
C ILE A 92 2.99 -4.27 9.86
N ILE A 93 2.93 -3.29 10.76
CA ILE A 93 3.07 -1.88 10.44
C ILE A 93 4.57 -1.55 10.39
N HIS A 94 5.00 -0.82 9.37
CA HIS A 94 6.33 -0.24 9.31
C HIS A 94 6.23 1.28 9.49
N ARG A 95 6.68 1.79 10.64
CA ARG A 95 6.70 3.24 10.87
C ARG A 95 7.89 3.85 10.18
N VAL A 96 7.64 4.40 9.02
CA VAL A 96 8.65 5.08 8.22
C VAL A 96 8.79 6.55 8.63
N THR A 97 10.02 7.03 8.69
CA THR A 97 10.35 8.43 8.93
C THR A 97 11.37 8.88 7.89
N PRO A 98 11.13 10.00 7.17
CA PRO A 98 12.08 10.50 6.18
C PRO A 98 13.48 10.69 6.78
N ASP A 99 14.50 10.24 6.04
CA ASP A 99 15.90 10.37 6.40
C ASP A 99 16.74 10.58 5.13
N GLY A 100 17.17 11.80 4.89
CA GLY A 100 17.82 12.20 3.65
C GLY A 100 16.93 11.94 2.43
N ALA A 101 17.46 11.16 1.48
CA ALA A 101 16.75 10.76 0.26
C ALA A 101 15.95 9.45 0.43
N SER A 102 15.85 8.92 1.63
CA SER A 102 15.19 7.66 1.93
C SER A 102 14.44 7.74 3.27
N PHE A 103 14.40 6.66 4.03
CA PHE A 103 13.66 6.56 5.28
C PHE A 103 14.42 5.71 6.29
N THR A 104 14.23 5.99 7.56
CA THR A 104 14.35 5.01 8.63
C THR A 104 12.99 4.33 8.86
N GLN A 105 12.97 3.17 9.51
CA GLN A 105 11.72 2.49 9.82
C GLN A 105 11.79 1.74 11.16
N LYS A 106 10.60 1.51 11.75
CA LYS A 106 10.42 0.69 12.95
C LYS A 106 9.25 -0.26 12.74
N PRO A 107 9.46 -1.59 12.77
CA PRO A 107 8.38 -2.56 12.62
C PRO A 107 7.57 -2.69 13.91
N GLU A 108 6.26 -2.90 13.77
CA GLU A 108 5.31 -3.13 14.86
C GLU A 108 4.31 -4.22 14.44
N ASN A 109 4.20 -5.28 15.25
CA ASN A 109 3.18 -6.30 15.01
C ASN A 109 1.79 -5.69 15.26
N PHE A 110 0.87 -5.88 14.31
CA PHE A 110 -0.45 -5.27 14.37
C PHE A 110 -1.57 -6.31 14.50
N ILE A 111 -1.72 -7.20 13.52
CA ILE A 111 -2.78 -8.21 13.50
C ILE A 111 -2.14 -9.57 13.27
N ARG A 112 -2.53 -10.56 14.07
CA ARG A 112 -2.20 -11.95 13.83
C ARG A 112 -3.32 -12.61 13.02
N LEU A 113 -2.97 -13.19 11.88
CA LEU A 113 -3.89 -13.91 10.99
C LEU A 113 -3.16 -15.10 10.36
N ALA A 114 -3.75 -16.28 10.42
CA ALA A 114 -3.11 -17.52 10.03
C ALA A 114 -2.61 -17.48 8.57
N GLN A 115 -1.29 -17.48 8.40
CA GLN A 115 -0.63 -17.42 7.10
C GLN A 115 -1.25 -16.32 6.22
N ILE A 116 -1.25 -15.11 6.72
CA ILE A 116 -1.83 -13.96 6.01
C ILE A 116 -1.18 -13.79 4.64
N ALA A 117 -2.00 -13.83 3.60
CA ALA A 117 -1.57 -13.76 2.21
C ALA A 117 -1.72 -12.36 1.62
N ASP A 118 -2.75 -11.63 2.06
CA ASP A 118 -3.05 -10.32 1.50
C ASP A 118 -3.81 -9.43 2.48
N VAL A 119 -3.79 -8.12 2.22
CA VAL A 119 -4.50 -7.09 2.99
C VAL A 119 -4.98 -5.99 2.06
N ASP A 120 -6.22 -5.54 2.26
CA ASP A 120 -6.79 -4.42 1.50
C ASP A 120 -7.80 -3.63 2.34
N VAL A 121 -8.15 -2.42 1.89
CA VAL A 121 -9.11 -1.53 2.56
C VAL A 121 -10.18 -1.06 1.59
N ASP A 122 -11.44 -1.12 2.01
CA ASP A 122 -12.53 -0.63 1.18
C ASP A 122 -12.82 0.87 1.38
N GLY A 123 -13.63 1.42 0.48
CA GLY A 123 -14.00 2.84 0.51
C GLY A 123 -14.78 3.31 1.74
N SER A 124 -15.19 2.41 2.65
CA SER A 124 -15.75 2.77 3.96
C SER A 124 -14.72 2.64 5.10
N GLY A 125 -13.46 2.35 4.78
CA GLY A 125 -12.37 2.22 5.72
C GLY A 125 -12.33 0.90 6.47
N ARG A 126 -12.97 -0.17 5.96
CA ARG A 126 -12.86 -1.51 6.52
C ARG A 126 -11.62 -2.17 5.96
N LEU A 127 -10.74 -2.64 6.83
CA LEU A 127 -9.58 -3.42 6.47
C LEU A 127 -9.96 -4.90 6.36
N TYR A 128 -9.44 -5.59 5.36
CA TYR A 128 -9.64 -7.01 5.13
C TYR A 128 -8.29 -7.70 5.07
N GLY A 129 -8.18 -8.84 5.71
CA GLY A 129 -7.01 -9.70 5.62
C GLY A 129 -7.42 -11.07 5.09
N ALA A 130 -6.68 -11.58 4.11
CA ALA A 130 -6.87 -12.92 3.55
C ALA A 130 -5.94 -13.91 4.24
N ALA A 131 -6.51 -14.97 4.84
CA ALA A 131 -5.79 -16.03 5.51
C ALA A 131 -5.68 -17.27 4.60
N TRP A 132 -4.47 -17.81 4.46
CA TRP A 132 -4.26 -19.11 3.81
C TRP A 132 -4.71 -20.29 4.69
N ASP A 133 -4.46 -20.18 5.99
CA ASP A 133 -4.90 -21.14 7.04
C ASP A 133 -4.53 -22.59 6.74
N GLY A 134 -3.33 -22.85 6.23
CA GLY A 134 -2.86 -24.22 5.96
C GLY A 134 -3.50 -24.87 4.74
N ALA A 135 -3.98 -24.09 3.75
CA ALA A 135 -4.60 -24.63 2.53
C ALA A 135 -3.68 -25.52 1.69
N GLY A 136 -2.33 -25.35 1.84
CA GLY A 136 -1.34 -26.06 1.03
C GLY A 136 -1.24 -25.53 -0.41
N TYR A 137 -0.15 -25.85 -1.10
CA TYR A 137 0.08 -25.34 -2.47
C TYR A 137 -0.84 -25.94 -3.52
N SER A 138 -1.43 -27.11 -3.25
CA SER A 138 -2.45 -27.72 -4.12
C SER A 138 -3.84 -27.10 -3.94
N GLY A 139 -3.98 -26.20 -2.98
CA GLY A 139 -5.26 -25.63 -2.56
C GLY A 139 -6.09 -26.58 -1.70
N ASN A 140 -6.99 -26.05 -0.92
CA ASN A 140 -7.97 -26.79 -0.15
C ASN A 140 -9.25 -25.97 -0.02
N PRO A 141 -10.37 -26.38 -0.62
CA PRO A 141 -11.60 -25.59 -0.64
C PRO A 141 -12.25 -25.43 0.75
N LYS A 142 -11.76 -26.16 1.76
CA LYS A 142 -12.23 -26.07 3.16
C LYS A 142 -11.31 -25.23 4.04
N LYS A 143 -10.27 -24.63 3.47
CA LYS A 143 -9.28 -23.82 4.17
C LYS A 143 -9.21 -22.42 3.55
N GLY A 144 -8.67 -21.50 4.32
CA GLY A 144 -8.61 -20.10 3.94
C GLY A 144 -9.91 -19.33 4.26
N TYR A 145 -9.75 -18.07 4.59
CA TYR A 145 -10.87 -17.17 4.89
C TYR A 145 -10.44 -15.71 4.76
N VAL A 146 -11.42 -14.82 4.66
CA VAL A 146 -11.21 -13.37 4.73
C VAL A 146 -11.77 -12.86 6.05
N GLN A 147 -10.96 -12.10 6.77
CA GLN A 147 -11.37 -11.46 8.02
C GLN A 147 -11.40 -9.95 7.86
N ARG A 148 -12.47 -9.33 8.36
CA ARG A 148 -12.68 -7.88 8.35
C ARG A 148 -12.31 -7.29 9.69
N TYR A 149 -11.64 -6.13 9.63
CA TYR A 149 -11.23 -5.34 10.79
C TYR A 149 -11.74 -3.91 10.68
N VAL A 150 -12.18 -3.35 11.77
CA VAL A 150 -12.59 -1.95 11.89
C VAL A 150 -12.10 -1.37 13.22
N PRO A 151 -11.76 -0.09 13.30
CA PRO A 151 -11.38 0.52 14.58
C PRO A 151 -12.57 0.60 15.53
N LYS A 152 -12.27 0.68 16.82
CA LYS A 152 -13.31 0.85 17.85
C LYS A 152 -14.13 2.12 17.59
N GLY A 153 -15.45 1.99 17.60
CA GLY A 153 -16.35 3.11 17.33
C GLY A 153 -16.59 3.42 15.85
N TRP A 154 -16.00 2.63 14.94
CA TRP A 154 -16.25 2.79 13.52
C TRP A 154 -17.75 2.69 13.21
N LYS A 155 -18.21 3.58 12.30
CA LYS A 155 -19.59 3.56 11.78
C LYS A 155 -19.56 3.40 10.28
N PHE A 156 -20.40 2.52 9.77
CA PHE A 156 -20.53 2.33 8.33
C PHE A 156 -20.95 3.63 7.63
N ARG A 157 -20.20 3.99 6.60
CA ARG A 157 -20.57 5.02 5.63
C ARG A 157 -20.46 4.41 4.24
N ARG A 158 -21.57 4.43 3.52
CA ARG A 158 -21.56 3.93 2.14
C ARG A 158 -20.60 4.75 1.31
N PHE A 159 -19.66 4.09 0.68
CA PHE A 159 -18.80 4.73 -0.31
C PHE A 159 -19.62 5.02 -1.57
N PRO A 160 -19.54 6.22 -2.16
CA PRO A 160 -20.27 6.53 -3.38
C PRO A 160 -19.73 5.69 -4.54
N ASP A 161 -20.59 5.32 -5.46
CA ASP A 161 -20.20 4.71 -6.74
C ASP A 161 -19.58 5.82 -7.63
N PRO A 162 -18.27 5.80 -7.93
CA PRO A 162 -17.61 6.87 -8.68
C PRO A 162 -18.21 7.06 -10.07
N ALA A 163 -18.64 5.98 -10.73
CA ALA A 163 -19.24 6.03 -12.06
C ALA A 163 -20.57 6.84 -12.10
N LYS A 164 -21.26 6.95 -10.96
CA LYS A 164 -22.53 7.69 -10.83
C LYS A 164 -22.36 9.12 -10.32
N LEU A 165 -21.15 9.51 -9.94
CA LEU A 165 -20.90 10.87 -9.50
C LEU A 165 -20.91 11.84 -10.68
N LYS A 166 -21.42 13.05 -10.44
CA LYS A 166 -21.23 14.17 -11.37
C LYS A 166 -19.76 14.58 -11.40
N ASP A 167 -19.30 15.09 -12.52
CA ASP A 167 -17.89 15.46 -12.76
C ASP A 167 -17.29 16.30 -11.63
N LYS A 168 -17.98 17.37 -11.22
CA LYS A 168 -17.54 18.22 -10.12
C LYS A 168 -17.33 17.44 -8.80
N ALA A 169 -18.23 16.53 -8.47
CA ALA A 169 -18.14 15.74 -7.24
C ALA A 169 -17.01 14.69 -7.35
N LEU A 170 -16.78 14.17 -8.55
CA LEU A 170 -15.70 13.23 -8.81
C LEU A 170 -14.33 13.91 -8.71
N VAL A 171 -14.17 15.10 -9.30
CA VAL A 171 -12.94 15.90 -9.17
C VAL A 171 -12.68 16.29 -7.70
N GLU A 172 -13.74 16.65 -6.96
CA GLU A 172 -13.62 16.97 -5.53
C GLU A 172 -13.17 15.74 -4.69
N LEU A 173 -13.47 14.54 -5.14
CA LEU A 173 -13.03 13.31 -4.47
C LEU A 173 -11.50 13.13 -4.49
N LEU A 174 -10.77 13.77 -5.44
CA LEU A 174 -9.30 13.84 -5.41
C LEU A 174 -8.76 14.60 -4.20
N ARG A 175 -9.58 15.44 -3.55
CA ARG A 175 -9.22 16.19 -2.34
C ARG A 175 -9.49 15.41 -1.05
N SER A 176 -9.97 14.18 -1.17
CA SER A 176 -10.29 13.35 -0.01
C SER A 176 -9.06 13.02 0.83
N ALA A 177 -9.21 12.97 2.15
CA ALA A 177 -8.20 12.43 3.05
C ALA A 177 -8.04 10.89 2.91
N SER A 178 -9.02 10.20 2.30
CA SER A 178 -8.96 8.76 2.04
C SER A 178 -8.15 8.50 0.77
N ALA A 179 -7.13 7.65 0.86
CA ALA A 179 -6.36 7.18 -0.30
C ALA A 179 -7.23 6.37 -1.25
N THR A 180 -8.10 5.50 -0.72
CA THR A 180 -9.07 4.72 -1.50
C THR A 180 -9.99 5.62 -2.32
N ALA A 181 -10.45 6.72 -1.72
CA ALA A 181 -11.32 7.67 -2.41
C ALA A 181 -10.59 8.40 -3.55
N ARG A 182 -9.34 8.85 -3.32
CA ARG A 182 -8.53 9.49 -4.37
C ARG A 182 -8.25 8.52 -5.52
N THR A 183 -7.87 7.28 -5.21
CA THR A 183 -7.58 6.24 -6.22
C THR A 183 -8.82 5.93 -7.06
N ALA A 184 -9.99 5.74 -6.42
CA ALA A 184 -11.24 5.48 -7.11
C ALA A 184 -11.65 6.66 -8.01
N ALA A 185 -11.44 7.90 -7.54
CA ALA A 185 -11.67 9.09 -8.34
C ALA A 185 -10.73 9.15 -9.56
N SER A 186 -9.43 8.91 -9.35
CA SER A 186 -8.43 8.89 -10.42
C SER A 186 -8.81 7.89 -11.51
N GLN A 187 -9.14 6.66 -11.13
CA GLN A 187 -9.53 5.61 -12.08
C GLN A 187 -10.76 6.00 -12.93
N GLU A 188 -11.80 6.55 -12.31
CA GLU A 188 -13.00 6.94 -13.02
C GLU A 188 -12.78 8.20 -13.89
N LEU A 189 -11.95 9.14 -13.45
CA LEU A 189 -11.63 10.36 -14.20
C LEU A 189 -10.92 10.07 -15.53
N LEU A 190 -10.17 8.98 -15.63
CA LEU A 190 -9.57 8.55 -16.90
C LEU A 190 -10.62 8.28 -17.99
N ASN A 191 -11.85 7.96 -17.62
CA ASN A 191 -12.97 7.76 -18.54
C ASN A 191 -13.68 9.09 -18.91
N ARG A 192 -13.22 10.24 -18.37
CA ARG A 192 -13.87 11.54 -18.52
C ARG A 192 -12.90 12.64 -18.98
N PRO A 193 -12.32 12.55 -20.17
CA PRO A 193 -11.27 13.49 -20.62
C PRO A 193 -11.74 14.95 -20.66
N ALA A 194 -13.05 15.20 -20.77
CA ALA A 194 -13.59 16.55 -20.78
C ALA A 194 -13.31 17.38 -19.52
N VAL A 195 -13.04 16.73 -18.37
CA VAL A 195 -12.77 17.40 -17.09
C VAL A 195 -11.26 17.55 -16.78
N ALA A 196 -10.37 17.28 -17.72
CA ALA A 196 -8.93 17.35 -17.52
C ALA A 196 -8.48 18.71 -16.96
N LYS A 197 -9.09 19.83 -17.41
CA LYS A 197 -8.78 21.17 -16.89
C LYS A 197 -9.11 21.31 -15.40
N ASP A 198 -10.21 20.71 -14.94
CA ASP A 198 -10.62 20.75 -13.53
C ASP A 198 -9.68 19.89 -12.66
N VAL A 199 -9.21 18.76 -13.18
CA VAL A 199 -8.16 17.94 -12.54
C VAL A 199 -6.86 18.71 -12.45
N ALA A 200 -6.42 19.38 -13.53
CA ALA A 200 -5.23 20.22 -13.53
C ALA A 200 -5.34 21.37 -12.50
N ALA A 201 -6.52 21.94 -12.32
CA ALA A 201 -6.75 22.97 -11.31
C ALA A 201 -6.49 22.46 -9.88
N VAL A 202 -6.84 21.21 -9.57
CA VAL A 202 -6.51 20.60 -8.27
C VAL A 202 -4.98 20.43 -8.11
N ALA A 203 -4.27 20.05 -9.17
CA ALA A 203 -2.83 19.84 -9.14
C ALA A 203 -2.04 21.12 -8.78
N VAL A 204 -2.51 22.28 -9.22
CA VAL A 204 -1.84 23.58 -8.98
C VAL A 204 -2.40 24.35 -7.77
N ASP A 205 -3.49 23.89 -7.18
CA ASP A 205 -4.12 24.52 -6.03
C ASP A 205 -3.23 24.37 -4.77
N ARG A 206 -2.58 25.45 -4.36
CA ARG A 206 -1.71 25.45 -3.19
C ARG A 206 -2.44 25.31 -1.84
N THR A 207 -3.77 25.43 -1.83
CA THR A 207 -4.60 25.21 -0.64
C THR A 207 -5.00 23.74 -0.46
N ALA A 208 -4.90 22.94 -1.52
CA ALA A 208 -5.10 21.50 -1.45
C ALA A 208 -3.92 20.80 -0.77
N SER A 209 -4.18 19.66 -0.11
CA SER A 209 -3.12 18.84 0.47
C SER A 209 -2.13 18.36 -0.58
N LEU A 210 -0.92 18.04 -0.17
CA LEU A 210 0.12 17.55 -1.09
C LEU A 210 -0.33 16.24 -1.76
N GLU A 211 -0.94 15.34 -1.01
CA GLU A 211 -1.48 14.06 -1.50
C GLU A 211 -2.55 14.26 -2.59
N SER A 212 -3.43 15.24 -2.38
CA SER A 212 -4.47 15.59 -3.37
C SER A 212 -3.85 16.13 -4.66
N ARG A 213 -2.85 16.99 -4.53
CA ARG A 213 -2.13 17.56 -5.67
C ARG A 213 -1.35 16.49 -6.43
N VAL A 214 -0.68 15.58 -5.74
CA VAL A 214 0.03 14.45 -6.35
C VAL A 214 -0.95 13.53 -7.09
N ALA A 215 -2.06 13.15 -6.46
CA ALA A 215 -3.10 12.36 -7.12
C ALA A 215 -3.62 13.05 -8.40
N ALA A 216 -3.87 14.36 -8.34
CA ALA A 216 -4.33 15.12 -9.51
C ALA A 216 -3.27 15.21 -10.61
N ILE A 217 -1.96 15.37 -10.29
CA ILE A 217 -0.88 15.39 -11.27
C ILE A 217 -0.83 14.05 -12.03
N PHE A 218 -0.83 12.93 -11.30
CA PHE A 218 -0.77 11.61 -11.95
C PHE A 218 -2.04 11.28 -12.73
N THR A 219 -3.21 11.68 -12.23
CA THR A 219 -4.46 11.52 -12.97
C THR A 219 -4.44 12.33 -14.26
N TYR A 220 -4.08 13.62 -14.19
CA TYR A 220 -4.01 14.50 -15.35
C TYR A 220 -3.06 13.94 -16.42
N LYS A 221 -1.87 13.50 -15.98
CA LYS A 221 -0.86 12.94 -16.92
C LYS A 221 -1.34 11.69 -17.66
N GLN A 222 -2.21 10.91 -17.05
CA GLN A 222 -2.80 9.72 -17.68
C GLN A 222 -4.02 10.05 -18.57
N MET A 223 -4.58 11.26 -18.48
CA MET A 223 -5.67 11.75 -19.34
C MET A 223 -5.19 12.36 -20.65
N GLU A 224 -3.87 12.68 -20.76
CA GLU A 224 -3.21 13.15 -21.98
C GLU A 224 -2.98 11.99 -22.97
#